data_52651d31b0e3c2599df49354d0a2c089
#
_entry.id   52651d31b0e3c2599df49354d0a2c089
#
_cell.length_a   1.000
_cell.length_b   1.000
_cell.length_c   1.000
_cell.angle_alpha   90.00
_cell.angle_beta   90.00
_cell.angle_gamma   90.00
#
_symmetry.space_group_name_H-M   'P 1'
#
loop_
_entity.id
_entity.type
_entity.pdbx_description
1 polymer ?
#
loop_
_entity_poly.entity_id
_entity_poly.type
_entity_poly.pdbx_seq_one_letter_code
_entity_poly.pdbx_strand_id
1 'polypeptide(L)'
;MKKIFYMIVFLMLGTLGNLSAQITLFKGTFDEALKKAQQEKKDLFVDFFAEWCGPCKMMASEVFTQKEVGEFFNNRFICVQVDVDTQENKDIAKRYNVTALPTMVFISRVGKELRRVQGSVPAESLIKEAKIATGEELSFEQLYEKYKKKKNDLDVQQQLLIEAPAFIATQQGYNQQKWGTRIESLFPEYLKNKKIENMANEADFLVLTMYHRAASKEDPIFDYLAQNYQKFAKEIGKDNVARYLVSLNNTYIIQLCKKGDLNYKK
;
A
#
# COMPACT_ATOMS: atom_id res chain seq x y z
N MET A 1 -28.32 48.36 7.97
CA MET A 1 -28.07 47.17 7.15
C MET A 1 -26.59 46.79 7.00
N LYS A 2 -25.65 47.74 6.88
CA LYS A 2 -24.19 47.45 6.77
C LYS A 2 -23.58 46.81 8.05
N LYS A 3 -24.05 47.17 9.26
CA LYS A 3 -23.51 46.61 10.52
C LYS A 3 -23.89 45.17 10.81
N ILE A 4 -25.03 44.72 10.29
CA ILE A 4 -25.51 43.33 10.45
C ILE A 4 -24.71 42.37 9.50
N PHE A 5 -24.31 42.87 8.34
CA PHE A 5 -23.51 42.07 7.38
C PHE A 5 -22.11 41.74 7.91
N TYR A 6 -21.46 42.67 8.62
CA TYR A 6 -20.13 42.43 9.24
C TYR A 6 -20.19 41.47 10.43
N MET A 7 -21.32 41.41 11.14
CA MET A 7 -21.50 40.46 12.25
C MET A 7 -21.70 39.03 11.79
N ILE A 8 -22.35 38.80 10.63
CA ILE A 8 -22.54 37.49 10.03
C ILE A 8 -21.22 36.96 9.42
N VAL A 9 -20.40 37.84 8.81
CA VAL A 9 -19.09 37.45 8.27
C VAL A 9 -18.10 37.07 9.38
N PHE A 10 -18.20 37.69 10.57
CA PHE A 10 -17.34 37.34 11.71
C PHE A 10 -17.73 36.04 12.42
N LEU A 11 -18.98 35.60 12.28
CA LEU A 11 -19.44 34.33 12.86
C LEU A 11 -19.07 33.08 12.00
N MET A 12 -18.68 33.28 10.74
CA MET A 12 -18.23 32.16 9.85
C MET A 12 -16.72 31.87 9.93
N LEU A 13 -15.94 32.64 10.69
CA LEU A 13 -14.49 32.42 10.86
C LEU A 13 -14.11 31.59 12.09
N GLY A 14 -15.05 30.91 12.71
CA GLY A 14 -14.92 30.32 14.05
C GLY A 14 -14.79 28.80 14.14
N THR A 15 -14.48 28.05 13.07
CA THR A 15 -14.14 26.62 13.21
C THR A 15 -12.94 26.23 12.37
N LEU A 16 -11.80 26.90 12.59
CA LEU A 16 -10.52 26.24 12.37
C LEU A 16 -10.40 25.19 13.48
N GLY A 17 -10.98 24.01 13.24
CA GLY A 17 -10.74 22.86 14.09
C GLY A 17 -9.23 22.69 14.19
N ASN A 18 -8.71 22.59 15.42
CA ASN A 18 -7.32 22.21 15.66
C ASN A 18 -7.10 20.86 14.95
N LEU A 19 -6.60 20.89 13.71
CA LEU A 19 -6.06 19.73 13.02
C LEU A 19 -4.83 19.30 13.84
N SER A 20 -5.04 18.36 14.76
CA SER A 20 -3.96 17.75 15.50
C SER A 20 -3.00 17.15 14.47
N ALA A 21 -1.74 17.53 14.55
CA ALA A 21 -0.70 17.02 13.65
C ALA A 21 -0.37 15.55 13.87
N GLN A 22 -1.01 14.88 14.81
CA GLN A 22 -0.81 13.47 15.19
C GLN A 22 -2.15 12.79 15.42
N ILE A 23 -2.14 11.44 15.50
CA ILE A 23 -3.33 10.68 15.89
C ILE A 23 -3.79 11.14 17.27
N THR A 24 -5.06 11.52 17.37
CA THR A 24 -5.71 11.87 18.64
C THR A 24 -6.27 10.62 19.28
N LEU A 25 -5.64 10.18 20.36
CA LEU A 25 -6.06 8.99 21.09
C LEU A 25 -7.25 9.31 22.01
N PHE A 26 -8.30 8.51 21.92
CA PHE A 26 -9.42 8.54 22.83
C PHE A 26 -8.98 8.08 24.23
N LYS A 27 -9.28 8.89 25.24
CA LYS A 27 -8.99 8.58 26.65
C LYS A 27 -10.21 7.89 27.27
N GLY A 28 -10.18 6.59 27.38
CA GLY A 28 -11.24 5.76 27.94
C GLY A 28 -11.07 4.30 27.57
N THR A 29 -11.99 3.49 27.98
CA THR A 29 -12.01 2.04 27.71
C THR A 29 -12.36 1.76 26.24
N PHE A 30 -12.09 0.52 25.81
CA PHE A 30 -12.47 0.05 24.47
C PHE A 30 -13.99 0.18 24.24
N ASP A 31 -14.79 -0.18 25.21
CA ASP A 31 -16.27 -0.14 25.10
C ASP A 31 -16.79 1.30 25.00
N GLU A 32 -16.19 2.24 25.72
CA GLU A 32 -16.48 3.67 25.57
C GLU A 32 -16.07 4.21 24.21
N ALA A 33 -14.91 3.80 23.69
CA ALA A 33 -14.47 4.15 22.34
C ALA A 33 -15.44 3.60 21.27
N LEU A 34 -15.91 2.35 21.42
CA LEU A 34 -16.88 1.74 20.52
C LEU A 34 -18.21 2.48 20.55
N LYS A 35 -18.70 2.85 21.74
CA LYS A 35 -19.92 3.65 21.91
C LYS A 35 -19.80 5.03 21.24
N LYS A 36 -18.63 5.69 21.41
CA LYS A 36 -18.35 6.97 20.77
C LYS A 36 -18.32 6.83 19.24
N ALA A 37 -17.70 5.77 18.72
CA ALA A 37 -17.67 5.47 17.29
C ALA A 37 -19.09 5.30 16.70
N GLN A 38 -19.98 4.65 17.42
CA GLN A 38 -21.40 4.54 17.04
C GLN A 38 -22.09 5.91 16.97
N GLN A 39 -21.86 6.76 17.98
CA GLN A 39 -22.45 8.10 18.06
C GLN A 39 -21.94 9.02 16.94
N GLU A 40 -20.64 9.00 16.67
CA GLU A 40 -20.01 9.84 15.63
C GLU A 40 -20.07 9.22 14.24
N LYS A 41 -20.62 8.02 14.09
CA LYS A 41 -20.68 7.25 12.83
C LYS A 41 -19.30 7.02 12.19
N LYS A 42 -18.26 6.91 13.03
CA LYS A 42 -16.91 6.56 12.67
C LYS A 42 -16.63 5.10 12.98
N ASP A 43 -15.62 4.51 12.34
CA ASP A 43 -15.08 3.22 12.74
C ASP A 43 -13.98 3.41 13.80
N LEU A 44 -13.46 2.32 14.38
CA LEU A 44 -12.36 2.38 15.34
C LEU A 44 -11.04 2.00 14.67
N PHE A 45 -10.00 2.68 15.09
CA PHE A 45 -8.62 2.22 14.96
C PHE A 45 -8.11 1.86 16.36
N VAL A 46 -7.73 0.60 16.56
CA VAL A 46 -7.28 0.06 17.84
C VAL A 46 -5.84 -0.36 17.72
N ASP A 47 -4.95 0.26 18.50
CA ASP A 47 -3.55 -0.12 18.64
C ASP A 47 -3.38 -0.98 19.89
N PHE A 48 -3.16 -2.27 19.69
CA PHE A 48 -2.81 -3.21 20.76
C PHE A 48 -1.31 -3.16 20.99
N PHE A 49 -0.91 -2.76 22.18
CA PHE A 49 0.48 -2.53 22.56
C PHE A 49 0.81 -3.05 23.96
N ALA A 50 2.08 -2.99 24.33
CA ALA A 50 2.56 -3.14 25.71
C ALA A 50 3.71 -2.16 25.94
N GLU A 51 3.93 -1.77 27.20
CA GLU A 51 5.00 -0.82 27.55
C GLU A 51 6.42 -1.32 27.25
N TRP A 52 6.66 -2.61 27.28
CA TRP A 52 7.94 -3.23 26.95
C TRP A 52 8.17 -3.41 25.44
N CYS A 53 7.14 -3.21 24.61
CA CYS A 53 7.18 -3.44 23.18
C CYS A 53 7.94 -2.31 22.45
N GLY A 54 9.19 -2.54 22.07
CA GLY A 54 10.02 -1.58 21.32
C GLY A 54 9.38 -1.13 20.00
N PRO A 55 8.94 -2.05 19.12
CA PRO A 55 8.26 -1.70 17.86
C PRO A 55 6.96 -0.89 18.07
N CYS A 56 6.24 -1.09 19.18
CA CYS A 56 5.04 -0.29 19.50
C CYS A 56 5.42 1.16 19.79
N LYS A 57 6.51 1.37 20.56
CA LYS A 57 7.04 2.71 20.84
C LYS A 57 7.49 3.44 19.59
N MET A 58 8.10 2.72 18.63
CA MET A 58 8.47 3.26 17.34
C MET A 58 7.23 3.70 16.53
N MET A 59 6.19 2.87 16.47
CA MET A 59 4.92 3.27 15.84
C MET A 59 4.34 4.53 16.47
N ALA A 60 4.31 4.60 17.79
CA ALA A 60 3.77 5.74 18.52
C ALA A 60 4.56 7.04 18.30
N SER A 61 5.91 6.96 18.27
CA SER A 61 6.78 8.13 18.16
C SER A 61 7.08 8.59 16.73
N GLU A 62 7.10 7.66 15.76
CA GLU A 62 7.57 7.95 14.40
C GLU A 62 6.46 7.92 13.35
N VAL A 63 5.39 7.13 13.57
CA VAL A 63 4.31 6.98 12.60
C VAL A 63 3.06 7.74 13.02
N PHE A 64 2.57 7.53 14.25
CA PHE A 64 1.32 8.16 14.70
C PHE A 64 1.45 9.67 14.92
N THR A 65 2.67 10.19 15.01
CA THR A 65 2.97 11.63 15.12
C THR A 65 3.03 12.34 13.77
N GLN A 66 3.04 11.62 12.65
CA GLN A 66 3.09 12.23 11.32
C GLN A 66 1.78 12.93 11.00
N LYS A 67 1.89 14.13 10.44
CA LYS A 67 0.74 15.00 10.14
C LYS A 67 -0.27 14.31 9.22
N GLU A 68 0.20 13.69 8.16
CA GLU A 68 -0.66 12.99 7.20
C GLU A 68 -1.43 11.82 7.83
N VAL A 69 -0.79 11.09 8.77
CA VAL A 69 -1.43 10.01 9.51
C VAL A 69 -2.50 10.58 10.44
N GLY A 70 -2.16 11.61 11.23
CA GLY A 70 -3.10 12.27 12.13
C GLY A 70 -4.31 12.84 11.41
N GLU A 71 -4.09 13.58 10.31
CA GLU A 71 -5.19 14.15 9.51
C GLU A 71 -6.08 13.06 8.91
N PHE A 72 -5.51 11.97 8.41
CA PHE A 72 -6.30 10.88 7.83
C PHE A 72 -7.12 10.15 8.89
N PHE A 73 -6.47 9.77 10.00
CA PHE A 73 -7.09 8.92 11.04
C PHE A 73 -8.13 9.68 11.87
N ASN A 74 -7.85 10.89 12.33
CA ASN A 74 -8.75 11.67 13.17
C ASN A 74 -10.09 11.99 12.49
N ASN A 75 -10.08 12.13 11.17
CA ASN A 75 -11.29 12.38 10.41
C ASN A 75 -12.18 11.14 10.24
N ARG A 76 -11.61 9.92 10.25
CA ARG A 76 -12.28 8.67 9.87
C ARG A 76 -12.54 7.72 11.04
N PHE A 77 -11.67 7.77 12.06
CA PHE A 77 -11.67 6.80 13.13
C PHE A 77 -11.76 7.44 14.52
N ILE A 78 -12.32 6.72 15.46
CA ILE A 78 -12.02 6.89 16.87
C ILE A 78 -10.80 6.01 17.15
N CYS A 79 -9.67 6.63 17.51
CA CYS A 79 -8.41 5.93 17.72
C CYS A 79 -8.23 5.66 19.22
N VAL A 80 -7.98 4.40 19.59
CA VAL A 80 -7.78 3.98 20.98
C VAL A 80 -6.58 3.04 21.08
N GLN A 81 -5.82 3.17 22.17
CA GLN A 81 -4.77 2.23 22.53
C GLN A 81 -5.27 1.25 23.60
N VAL A 82 -4.88 -0.01 23.46
CA VAL A 82 -5.24 -1.10 24.36
C VAL A 82 -3.94 -1.77 24.82
N ASP A 83 -3.55 -1.52 26.07
CA ASP A 83 -2.42 -2.20 26.71
C ASP A 83 -2.84 -3.65 27.07
N VAL A 84 -2.22 -4.62 26.39
CA VAL A 84 -2.58 -6.04 26.53
C VAL A 84 -2.14 -6.64 27.86
N ASP A 85 -1.27 -5.99 28.62
CA ASP A 85 -0.80 -6.49 29.91
C ASP A 85 -1.77 -6.15 31.06
N THR A 86 -2.67 -5.18 30.84
CA THR A 86 -3.67 -4.85 31.87
C THR A 86 -4.74 -5.93 31.95
N GLN A 87 -5.17 -6.26 33.16
CA GLN A 87 -6.19 -7.31 33.38
C GLN A 87 -7.49 -7.00 32.66
N GLU A 88 -7.89 -5.73 32.60
CA GLU A 88 -9.09 -5.24 31.94
C GLU A 88 -9.11 -5.50 30.43
N ASN A 89 -7.95 -5.42 29.79
CA ASN A 89 -7.82 -5.49 28.34
C ASN A 89 -7.53 -6.91 27.79
N LYS A 90 -7.25 -7.87 28.69
CA LYS A 90 -6.94 -9.26 28.27
C LYS A 90 -8.06 -9.90 27.47
N ASP A 91 -9.30 -9.68 27.87
CA ASP A 91 -10.45 -10.25 27.15
C ASP A 91 -10.64 -9.62 25.77
N ILE A 92 -10.33 -8.33 25.63
CA ILE A 92 -10.42 -7.62 24.36
C ILE A 92 -9.31 -8.11 23.43
N ALA A 93 -8.05 -8.20 23.91
CA ALA A 93 -6.93 -8.75 23.14
C ALA A 93 -7.22 -10.19 22.67
N LYS A 94 -7.81 -11.03 23.54
CA LYS A 94 -8.23 -12.39 23.21
C LYS A 94 -9.37 -12.40 22.17
N ARG A 95 -10.37 -11.53 22.31
CA ARG A 95 -11.50 -11.41 21.36
C ARG A 95 -11.01 -11.13 19.94
N TYR A 96 -10.00 -10.29 19.79
CA TYR A 96 -9.40 -9.96 18.51
C TYR A 96 -8.17 -10.79 18.15
N ASN A 97 -7.92 -11.93 18.82
CA ASN A 97 -6.81 -12.86 18.55
C ASN A 97 -5.46 -12.14 18.42
N VAL A 98 -5.12 -11.27 19.35
CA VAL A 98 -3.85 -10.56 19.38
C VAL A 98 -2.76 -11.53 19.86
N THR A 99 -1.87 -11.95 18.97
CA THR A 99 -0.81 -12.95 19.21
C THR A 99 0.60 -12.36 19.12
N ALA A 100 0.73 -11.15 18.62
CA ALA A 100 2.01 -10.43 18.49
C ALA A 100 1.76 -8.92 18.63
N LEU A 101 2.82 -8.15 18.91
CA LEU A 101 2.76 -6.70 19.07
C LEU A 101 3.79 -5.98 18.20
N PRO A 102 3.46 -4.77 17.70
CA PRO A 102 2.13 -4.17 17.74
C PRO A 102 1.14 -4.92 16.85
N THR A 103 -0.14 -4.91 17.23
CA THR A 103 -1.24 -5.29 16.34
C THR A 103 -2.22 -4.14 16.28
N MET A 104 -2.39 -3.58 15.10
CA MET A 104 -3.35 -2.51 14.81
C MET A 104 -4.57 -3.10 14.12
N VAL A 105 -5.77 -2.85 14.65
CA VAL A 105 -7.01 -3.42 14.12
C VAL A 105 -7.98 -2.30 13.78
N PHE A 106 -8.47 -2.31 12.55
CA PHE A 106 -9.57 -1.49 12.11
C PHE A 106 -10.88 -2.24 12.40
N ILE A 107 -11.76 -1.64 13.17
CA ILE A 107 -12.97 -2.28 13.67
C ILE A 107 -14.15 -1.39 13.28
N SER A 108 -15.19 -1.98 12.69
CA SER A 108 -16.42 -1.25 12.40
C SER A 108 -17.09 -0.75 13.69
N ARG A 109 -17.86 0.31 13.61
CA ARG A 109 -18.67 0.83 14.73
C ARG A 109 -19.65 -0.19 15.34
N VAL A 110 -19.81 -1.36 14.74
CA VAL A 110 -20.59 -2.47 15.30
C VAL A 110 -19.73 -3.60 15.88
N GLY A 111 -18.41 -3.37 16.02
CA GLY A 111 -17.47 -4.31 16.65
C GLY A 111 -16.90 -5.40 15.72
N LYS A 112 -17.17 -5.35 14.41
CA LYS A 112 -16.63 -6.31 13.45
C LYS A 112 -15.24 -5.86 12.99
N GLU A 113 -14.25 -6.77 13.01
CA GLU A 113 -12.95 -6.52 12.39
C GLU A 113 -13.11 -6.29 10.88
N LEU A 114 -12.54 -5.19 10.39
CA LEU A 114 -12.50 -4.80 8.98
C LEU A 114 -11.16 -5.14 8.36
N ARG A 115 -10.07 -4.82 9.07
CA ARG A 115 -8.69 -5.00 8.62
C ARG A 115 -7.75 -5.11 9.82
N ARG A 116 -6.59 -5.70 9.59
CA ARG A 116 -5.55 -5.90 10.61
C ARG A 116 -4.17 -5.63 10.02
N VAL A 117 -3.32 -4.98 10.81
CA VAL A 117 -1.89 -4.81 10.55
C VAL A 117 -1.13 -5.39 11.74
N GLN A 118 -0.22 -6.29 11.50
CA GLN A 118 0.62 -6.91 12.53
C GLN A 118 2.08 -6.53 12.32
N GLY A 119 2.73 -6.05 13.37
CA GLY A 119 4.08 -5.50 13.30
C GLY A 119 4.12 -4.03 12.92
N SER A 120 5.33 -3.47 12.89
CA SER A 120 5.57 -2.07 12.53
C SER A 120 5.51 -1.89 11.03
N VAL A 121 4.89 -0.81 10.58
CA VAL A 121 4.78 -0.44 9.16
C VAL A 121 5.06 1.05 8.97
N PRO A 122 5.55 1.48 7.79
CA PRO A 122 5.64 2.89 7.44
C PRO A 122 4.27 3.58 7.40
N ALA A 123 4.25 4.90 7.54
CA ALA A 123 3.03 5.73 7.53
C ALA A 123 2.17 5.51 6.28
N GLU A 124 2.79 5.48 5.11
CA GLU A 124 2.11 5.24 3.84
C GLU A 124 1.37 3.89 3.83
N SER A 125 2.03 2.83 4.32
CA SER A 125 1.41 1.50 4.42
C SER A 125 0.24 1.50 5.40
N LEU A 126 0.36 2.17 6.54
CA LEU A 126 -0.71 2.28 7.52
C LEU A 126 -1.92 3.02 6.96
N ILE A 127 -1.71 4.12 6.23
CA ILE A 127 -2.78 4.87 5.54
C ILE A 127 -3.44 4.00 4.46
N LYS A 128 -2.65 3.23 3.69
CA LYS A 128 -3.19 2.29 2.69
C LYS A 128 -4.10 1.24 3.34
N GLU A 129 -3.68 0.64 4.45
CA GLU A 129 -4.49 -0.34 5.18
C GLU A 129 -5.78 0.29 5.74
N ALA A 130 -5.71 1.54 6.20
CA ALA A 130 -6.87 2.29 6.65
C ALA A 130 -7.86 2.58 5.50
N LYS A 131 -7.37 2.94 4.31
CA LYS A 131 -8.20 3.12 3.11
C LYS A 131 -8.85 1.82 2.65
N ILE A 132 -8.15 0.69 2.76
CA ILE A 132 -8.74 -0.63 2.50
C ILE A 132 -9.83 -0.93 3.52
N ALA A 133 -9.60 -0.64 4.80
CA ALA A 133 -10.59 -0.85 5.86
C ALA A 133 -11.87 -0.03 5.66
N THR A 134 -11.75 1.20 5.16
CA THR A 134 -12.89 2.09 4.86
C THR A 134 -13.53 1.82 3.48
N GLY A 135 -12.93 0.96 2.65
CA GLY A 135 -13.39 0.68 1.29
C GLY A 135 -13.04 1.76 0.26
N GLU A 136 -12.16 2.72 0.61
CA GLU A 136 -11.63 3.73 -0.32
C GLU A 136 -10.64 3.11 -1.32
N GLU A 137 -9.95 2.05 -0.92
CA GLU A 137 -9.08 1.23 -1.78
C GLU A 137 -9.45 -0.25 -1.68
N LEU A 138 -9.12 -1.01 -2.72
CA LEU A 138 -9.32 -2.47 -2.74
C LEU A 138 -8.11 -3.17 -2.14
N SER A 139 -8.33 -4.26 -1.39
CA SER A 139 -7.24 -5.18 -1.05
C SER A 139 -6.74 -5.89 -2.31
N PHE A 140 -5.53 -6.45 -2.25
CA PHE A 140 -4.96 -7.20 -3.37
C PHE A 140 -5.89 -8.33 -3.85
N GLU A 141 -6.50 -9.05 -2.91
CA GLU A 141 -7.46 -10.11 -3.22
C GLU A 141 -8.74 -9.58 -3.87
N GLN A 142 -9.27 -8.46 -3.40
CA GLN A 142 -10.43 -7.79 -4.01
C GLN A 142 -10.11 -7.26 -5.40
N LEU A 143 -8.90 -6.71 -5.60
CA LEU A 143 -8.40 -6.27 -6.89
C LEU A 143 -8.28 -7.46 -7.87
N TYR A 144 -7.79 -8.62 -7.39
CA TYR A 144 -7.73 -9.84 -8.19
C TYR A 144 -9.12 -10.38 -8.54
N GLU A 145 -10.10 -10.31 -7.61
CA GLU A 145 -11.50 -10.65 -7.94
C GLU A 145 -12.09 -9.71 -8.99
N LYS A 146 -11.75 -8.41 -8.95
CA LYS A 146 -12.14 -7.45 -10.00
C LYS A 146 -11.53 -7.82 -11.35
N TYR A 147 -10.24 -8.15 -11.39
CA TYR A 147 -9.57 -8.66 -12.59
C TYR A 147 -10.25 -9.89 -13.17
N LYS A 148 -10.61 -10.89 -12.33
CA LYS A 148 -11.29 -12.10 -12.83
C LYS A 148 -12.61 -11.81 -13.53
N LYS A 149 -13.32 -10.77 -13.10
CA LYS A 149 -14.59 -10.33 -13.73
C LYS A 149 -14.37 -9.58 -15.05
N LYS A 150 -13.25 -8.84 -15.17
CA LYS A 150 -12.93 -8.03 -16.34
C LYS A 150 -11.44 -8.12 -16.65
N LYS A 151 -11.04 -9.21 -17.31
CA LYS A 151 -9.64 -9.54 -17.57
C LYS A 151 -8.89 -8.51 -18.41
N ASN A 152 -9.57 -7.77 -19.28
CA ASN A 152 -8.95 -6.77 -20.18
C ASN A 152 -8.86 -5.37 -19.56
N ASP A 153 -9.10 -5.21 -18.26
CA ASP A 153 -8.97 -3.94 -17.56
C ASP A 153 -7.47 -3.68 -17.26
N LEU A 154 -6.85 -2.85 -18.11
CA LEU A 154 -5.41 -2.57 -18.06
C LEU A 154 -4.99 -1.91 -16.76
N ASP A 155 -5.82 -1.05 -16.18
CA ASP A 155 -5.51 -0.38 -14.90
C ASP A 155 -5.47 -1.39 -13.76
N VAL A 156 -6.41 -2.32 -13.75
CA VAL A 156 -6.44 -3.41 -12.76
C VAL A 156 -5.26 -4.36 -12.93
N GLN A 157 -4.92 -4.72 -14.17
CA GLN A 157 -3.75 -5.57 -14.46
C GLN A 157 -2.45 -4.88 -14.01
N GLN A 158 -2.26 -3.61 -14.33
CA GLN A 158 -1.09 -2.83 -13.94
C GLN A 158 -0.97 -2.75 -12.41
N GLN A 159 -2.06 -2.40 -11.73
CA GLN A 159 -2.07 -2.30 -10.27
C GLN A 159 -1.74 -3.65 -9.60
N LEU A 160 -2.31 -4.75 -10.09
CA LEU A 160 -1.98 -6.09 -9.60
C LEU A 160 -0.49 -6.42 -9.79
N LEU A 161 0.09 -6.11 -10.95
CA LEU A 161 1.50 -6.35 -11.21
C LEU A 161 2.39 -5.52 -10.30
N ILE A 162 2.05 -4.26 -10.04
CA ILE A 162 2.82 -3.36 -9.15
C ILE A 162 2.74 -3.83 -7.69
N GLU A 163 1.56 -4.23 -7.21
CA GLU A 163 1.35 -4.59 -5.80
C GLU A 163 1.74 -6.03 -5.45
N ALA A 164 1.81 -6.91 -6.45
CA ALA A 164 2.01 -8.34 -6.22
C ALA A 164 3.30 -8.70 -5.48
N PRO A 165 4.48 -8.10 -5.75
CA PRO A 165 5.70 -8.48 -5.02
C PRO A 165 5.58 -8.26 -3.51
N ALA A 166 5.03 -7.12 -3.09
CA ALA A 166 4.81 -6.82 -1.68
C ALA A 166 3.78 -7.77 -1.05
N PHE A 167 2.67 -8.03 -1.74
CA PHE A 167 1.64 -8.95 -1.28
C PHE A 167 2.17 -10.39 -1.18
N ILE A 168 2.88 -10.89 -2.21
CA ILE A 168 3.43 -12.26 -2.22
C ILE A 168 4.47 -12.44 -1.11
N ALA A 169 5.24 -11.41 -0.79
CA ALA A 169 6.20 -11.45 0.31
C ALA A 169 5.55 -11.68 1.69
N THR A 170 4.29 -11.30 1.87
CA THR A 170 3.53 -11.56 3.10
C THR A 170 2.94 -12.98 3.17
N GLN A 171 2.95 -13.72 2.06
CA GLN A 171 2.38 -15.07 1.96
C GLN A 171 3.43 -16.14 2.31
N GLN A 172 2.97 -17.30 2.75
CA GLN A 172 3.83 -18.43 3.11
C GLN A 172 3.42 -19.72 2.38
N GLY A 173 4.40 -20.59 2.16
CA GLY A 173 4.18 -21.95 1.65
C GLY A 173 3.39 -21.98 0.34
N TYR A 174 2.34 -22.80 0.30
CA TYR A 174 1.50 -22.97 -0.88
C TYR A 174 0.86 -21.67 -1.39
N ASN A 175 0.45 -20.78 -0.50
CA ASN A 175 -0.17 -19.51 -0.92
C ASN A 175 0.83 -18.61 -1.64
N GLN A 176 2.07 -18.54 -1.18
CA GLN A 176 3.12 -17.77 -1.84
C GLN A 176 3.37 -18.28 -3.27
N GLN A 177 3.54 -19.59 -3.43
CA GLN A 177 3.72 -20.22 -4.74
C GLN A 177 2.50 -20.00 -5.66
N LYS A 178 1.30 -20.22 -5.14
CA LYS A 178 0.04 -20.02 -5.88
C LYS A 178 -0.11 -18.60 -6.43
N TRP A 179 0.18 -17.59 -5.61
CA TRP A 179 0.09 -16.20 -6.03
C TRP A 179 1.23 -15.84 -6.99
N GLY A 180 2.44 -16.32 -6.77
CA GLY A 180 3.56 -16.17 -7.69
C GLY A 180 3.19 -16.63 -9.10
N THR A 181 2.72 -17.87 -9.25
CA THR A 181 2.31 -18.43 -10.55
C THR A 181 1.18 -17.63 -11.21
N ARG A 182 0.19 -17.18 -10.44
CA ARG A 182 -0.93 -16.38 -10.97
C ARG A 182 -0.46 -15.04 -11.54
N ILE A 183 0.47 -14.40 -10.87
CA ILE A 183 0.98 -13.09 -11.29
C ILE A 183 1.98 -13.22 -12.43
N GLU A 184 2.82 -14.26 -12.45
CA GLU A 184 3.71 -14.55 -13.56
C GLU A 184 2.92 -14.73 -14.89
N SER A 185 1.75 -15.35 -14.84
CA SER A 185 0.89 -15.49 -16.03
C SER A 185 0.20 -14.19 -16.45
N LEU A 186 0.06 -13.21 -15.55
CA LEU A 186 -0.59 -11.94 -15.83
C LEU A 186 0.28 -11.00 -16.69
N PHE A 187 1.59 -11.03 -16.51
CA PHE A 187 2.48 -10.11 -17.23
C PHE A 187 2.44 -10.30 -18.77
N PRO A 188 2.55 -11.52 -19.34
CA PRO A 188 2.37 -11.74 -20.78
C PRO A 188 0.98 -11.30 -21.29
N GLU A 189 -0.07 -11.49 -20.47
CA GLU A 189 -1.42 -11.04 -20.81
C GLU A 189 -1.50 -9.50 -20.86
N TYR A 190 -0.86 -8.83 -19.90
CA TYR A 190 -0.75 -7.37 -19.88
C TYR A 190 -0.04 -6.84 -21.14
N LEU A 191 1.12 -7.40 -21.49
CA LEU A 191 1.87 -7.01 -22.70
C LEU A 191 1.10 -7.27 -24.00
N LYS A 192 0.22 -8.28 -24.04
CA LYS A 192 -0.63 -8.53 -25.20
C LYS A 192 -1.65 -7.39 -25.42
N ASN A 193 -2.14 -6.81 -24.32
CA ASN A 193 -3.18 -5.79 -24.34
C ASN A 193 -2.62 -4.36 -24.32
N LYS A 194 -1.45 -4.17 -23.71
CA LYS A 194 -0.76 -2.88 -23.60
C LYS A 194 0.42 -2.82 -24.56
N LYS A 195 0.31 -1.98 -25.57
CA LYS A 195 1.41 -1.80 -26.55
C LYS A 195 2.57 -1.07 -25.92
N ILE A 196 3.79 -1.51 -26.22
CA ILE A 196 5.03 -0.92 -25.68
C ILE A 196 5.17 0.58 -25.99
N GLU A 197 4.60 1.05 -27.11
CA GLU A 197 4.60 2.46 -27.50
C GLU A 197 3.90 3.37 -26.47
N ASN A 198 2.99 2.80 -25.67
CA ASN A 198 2.20 3.47 -24.66
C ASN A 198 2.72 3.27 -23.23
N MET A 199 3.90 2.65 -23.09
CA MET A 199 4.49 2.31 -21.78
C MET A 199 5.55 3.31 -21.30
N ALA A 200 5.70 4.47 -21.96
CA ALA A 200 6.61 5.52 -21.54
C ALA A 200 5.99 6.36 -20.40
N ASN A 201 5.71 5.75 -19.27
CA ASN A 201 5.30 6.36 -18.01
C ASN A 201 5.83 5.53 -16.85
N GLU A 202 5.89 6.13 -15.65
CA GLU A 202 6.52 5.51 -14.46
C GLU A 202 5.91 4.17 -14.08
N ALA A 203 4.58 4.05 -14.10
CA ALA A 203 3.88 2.84 -13.66
C ALA A 203 4.13 1.66 -14.62
N ASP A 204 4.04 1.87 -15.93
CA ASP A 204 4.33 0.84 -16.94
C ASP A 204 5.80 0.47 -16.95
N PHE A 205 6.70 1.47 -16.80
CA PHE A 205 8.12 1.21 -16.72
C PHE A 205 8.50 0.40 -15.48
N LEU A 206 7.85 0.68 -14.36
CA LEU A 206 8.00 -0.12 -13.14
C LEU A 206 7.60 -1.59 -13.37
N VAL A 207 6.46 -1.83 -14.04
CA VAL A 207 6.04 -3.19 -14.41
C VAL A 207 7.07 -3.87 -15.30
N LEU A 208 7.62 -3.18 -16.31
CA LEU A 208 8.68 -3.73 -17.14
C LEU A 208 9.90 -4.12 -16.30
N THR A 209 10.39 -3.25 -15.42
CA THR A 209 11.57 -3.54 -14.58
C THR A 209 11.35 -4.70 -13.60
N MET A 210 10.12 -4.92 -13.16
CA MET A 210 9.77 -6.02 -12.24
C MET A 210 9.70 -7.38 -12.92
N TYR A 211 9.16 -7.44 -14.14
CA TYR A 211 8.78 -8.72 -14.76
C TYR A 211 9.57 -9.06 -16.01
N HIS A 212 10.02 -8.09 -16.77
CA HIS A 212 10.89 -8.30 -17.91
C HIS A 212 12.36 -8.10 -17.49
N ARG A 213 12.99 -9.18 -17.02
CA ARG A 213 14.29 -9.13 -16.33
C ARG A 213 15.49 -9.55 -17.17
N ALA A 214 15.25 -10.08 -18.34
CA ALA A 214 16.32 -10.56 -19.21
C ALA A 214 15.94 -10.32 -20.66
N ALA A 215 16.87 -9.74 -21.42
CA ALA A 215 16.75 -9.70 -22.87
C ALA A 215 17.03 -11.09 -23.45
N SER A 216 16.57 -11.32 -24.67
CA SER A 216 16.94 -12.46 -25.50
C SER A 216 17.51 -11.94 -26.84
N LYS A 217 18.01 -12.82 -27.67
CA LYS A 217 18.27 -12.44 -29.06
C LYS A 217 16.92 -12.05 -29.71
N GLU A 218 16.83 -10.89 -30.32
CA GLU A 218 15.60 -10.37 -30.94
C GLU A 218 14.49 -10.08 -29.89
N ASP A 219 14.84 -9.45 -28.77
CA ASP A 219 13.90 -9.03 -27.75
C ASP A 219 13.17 -7.76 -28.18
N PRO A 220 11.86 -7.82 -28.53
CA PRO A 220 11.15 -6.66 -29.09
C PRO A 220 10.98 -5.53 -28.08
N ILE A 221 10.98 -5.82 -26.76
CA ILE A 221 10.89 -4.80 -25.71
C ILE A 221 12.23 -4.05 -25.61
N PHE A 222 13.34 -4.80 -25.56
CA PHE A 222 14.67 -4.20 -25.54
C PHE A 222 14.93 -3.35 -26.78
N ASP A 223 14.65 -3.88 -27.95
CA ASP A 223 14.87 -3.19 -29.23
C ASP A 223 14.05 -1.92 -29.33
N TYR A 224 12.77 -1.97 -28.94
CA TYR A 224 11.93 -0.79 -28.93
C TYR A 224 12.40 0.29 -27.95
N LEU A 225 12.78 -0.10 -26.73
CA LEU A 225 13.31 0.83 -25.71
C LEU A 225 14.63 1.47 -26.17
N ALA A 226 15.54 0.69 -26.76
CA ALA A 226 16.81 1.20 -27.28
C ALA A 226 16.58 2.20 -28.43
N GLN A 227 15.74 1.89 -29.39
CA GLN A 227 15.41 2.76 -30.52
C GLN A 227 14.67 4.03 -30.09
N ASN A 228 13.86 3.96 -29.05
CA ASN A 228 13.03 5.07 -28.54
C ASN A 228 13.56 5.62 -27.20
N TYR A 229 14.85 5.47 -26.94
CA TYR A 229 15.47 5.86 -25.67
C TYR A 229 15.13 7.29 -25.24
N GLN A 230 15.17 8.26 -26.15
CA GLN A 230 14.92 9.66 -25.83
C GLN A 230 13.46 9.90 -25.32
N LYS A 231 12.50 9.18 -25.89
CA LYS A 231 11.11 9.25 -25.44
C LYS A 231 10.95 8.75 -23.99
N PHE A 232 11.52 7.59 -23.70
CA PHE A 232 11.47 7.04 -22.34
C PHE A 232 12.32 7.85 -21.35
N ALA A 233 13.50 8.31 -21.76
CA ALA A 233 14.37 9.10 -20.91
C ALA A 233 13.76 10.45 -20.49
N LYS A 234 12.90 11.04 -21.31
CA LYS A 234 12.17 12.26 -20.99
C LYS A 234 11.17 12.05 -19.86
N GLU A 235 10.41 10.96 -19.89
CA GLU A 235 9.33 10.68 -18.94
C GLU A 235 9.82 9.95 -17.67
N ILE A 236 10.83 9.09 -17.80
CA ILE A 236 11.30 8.17 -16.74
C ILE A 236 12.63 8.65 -16.12
N GLY A 237 13.40 9.46 -16.85
CA GLY A 237 14.76 9.84 -16.48
C GLY A 237 15.83 8.98 -17.17
N LYS A 238 16.87 9.65 -17.68
CA LYS A 238 17.96 9.02 -18.46
C LYS A 238 18.62 7.86 -17.74
N ASP A 239 18.95 8.04 -16.47
CA ASP A 239 19.70 7.04 -15.69
C ASP A 239 18.86 5.79 -15.40
N ASN A 240 17.56 5.92 -15.22
CA ASN A 240 16.67 4.79 -14.99
C ASN A 240 16.57 3.92 -16.24
N VAL A 241 16.35 4.53 -17.41
CA VAL A 241 16.24 3.81 -18.68
C VAL A 241 17.57 3.17 -19.04
N ALA A 242 18.68 3.90 -18.91
CA ALA A 242 20.01 3.38 -19.20
C ALA A 242 20.36 2.17 -18.30
N ARG A 243 20.14 2.28 -16.98
CA ARG A 243 20.36 1.17 -16.03
C ARG A 243 19.53 -0.06 -16.40
N TYR A 244 18.28 0.14 -16.78
CA TYR A 244 17.42 -0.97 -17.15
C TYR A 244 17.92 -1.69 -18.41
N LEU A 245 18.24 -0.96 -19.50
CA LEU A 245 18.80 -1.54 -20.73
C LEU A 245 20.14 -2.27 -20.47
N VAL A 246 21.03 -1.68 -19.69
CA VAL A 246 22.29 -2.32 -19.30
C VAL A 246 22.04 -3.60 -18.50
N SER A 247 21.08 -3.58 -17.56
CA SER A 247 20.71 -4.75 -16.76
C SER A 247 20.19 -5.90 -17.62
N LEU A 248 19.31 -5.61 -18.59
CA LEU A 248 18.78 -6.61 -19.52
C LEU A 248 19.91 -7.23 -20.37
N ASN A 249 20.77 -6.41 -20.94
CA ASN A 249 21.90 -6.86 -21.75
C ASN A 249 22.89 -7.71 -20.94
N ASN A 250 23.26 -7.27 -19.75
CA ASN A 250 24.16 -8.03 -18.87
C ASN A 250 23.56 -9.38 -18.48
N THR A 251 22.26 -9.43 -18.17
CA THR A 251 21.59 -10.69 -17.84
C THR A 251 21.61 -11.65 -19.04
N TYR A 252 21.40 -11.15 -20.24
CA TYR A 252 21.48 -11.95 -21.47
C TYR A 252 22.89 -12.50 -21.70
N ILE A 253 23.93 -11.66 -21.58
CA ILE A 253 25.34 -12.08 -21.70
C ILE A 253 25.67 -13.18 -20.68
N ILE A 254 25.27 -13.01 -19.42
CA ILE A 254 25.47 -14.02 -18.37
C ILE A 254 24.80 -15.35 -18.74
N GLN A 255 23.60 -15.33 -19.31
CA GLN A 255 22.91 -16.53 -19.76
C GLN A 255 23.65 -17.25 -20.90
N LEU A 256 24.17 -16.48 -21.88
CA LEU A 256 24.99 -17.04 -22.96
C LEU A 256 26.27 -17.69 -22.41
N CYS A 257 26.98 -16.98 -21.51
CA CYS A 257 28.16 -17.53 -20.86
C CYS A 257 27.90 -18.85 -20.13
N LYS A 258 26.78 -18.91 -19.37
CA LYS A 258 26.40 -20.14 -18.64
C LYS A 258 26.07 -21.32 -19.57
N LYS A 259 25.58 -21.04 -20.77
CA LYS A 259 25.30 -22.05 -21.80
C LYS A 259 26.54 -22.44 -22.63
N GLY A 260 27.69 -21.79 -22.41
CA GLY A 260 28.89 -21.96 -23.24
C GLY A 260 28.75 -21.37 -24.64
N ASP A 261 27.78 -20.51 -24.87
CA ASP A 261 27.56 -19.84 -26.15
C ASP A 261 28.54 -18.67 -26.30
N LEU A 262 29.44 -18.71 -27.32
CA LEU A 262 30.43 -17.67 -27.55
C LEU A 262 29.90 -16.42 -28.28
N ASN A 263 28.62 -16.38 -28.66
CA ASN A 263 28.04 -15.24 -29.38
C ASN A 263 28.00 -13.95 -28.53
N TYR A 264 28.23 -14.04 -27.21
CA TYR A 264 28.40 -12.85 -26.35
C TYR A 264 29.63 -12.01 -26.68
N LYS A 265 30.58 -12.54 -27.49
CA LYS A 265 31.80 -11.85 -27.92
C LYS A 265 31.65 -11.08 -29.24
N LYS A 266 30.51 -11.21 -29.89
CA LYS A 266 30.14 -10.49 -31.12
C LYS A 266 29.29 -9.28 -30.81
#